data_49c7e01637eedd47e4d2ad9b9c79c066
#
_entry.id   49c7e01637eedd47e4d2ad9b9c79c066
#
_cell.length_a   1.000
_cell.length_b   1.000
_cell.length_c   1.000
_cell.angle_alpha   90.00
_cell.angle_beta   90.00
_cell.angle_gamma   90.00
#
_symmetry.space_group_name_H-M   'P 1'
#
loop_
_entity.id
_entity.type
_entity.pdbx_description
1 polymer ?
#
loop_
_entity_poly.entity_id
_entity_poly.type
_entity_poly.pdbx_seq_one_letter_code
_entity_poly.pdbx_strand_id
1 'polypeptide(L)'
;TLFRSAGTTEEEFATLMAIFNAEDQEVYIADYEHLGVYACRIIVPGMSDIYPAEDLWLANNSMGAHLRETLLALPGSEWDKEDYLNLIAQLDEEGHDDFTRVRELLGLATGKDNGWYTLRIGELKAMLALAGGDLDQALAWTEWTMEFNASVFSAERANYYRCLQTLLLLSQEEERQPLQYL
;
A
#
# COMPACT_ATOMS: atom_id res chain seq x y z
N THR A 1 34.10 6.33 -26.91
CA THR A 1 33.74 6.44 -28.33
C THR A 1 32.34 7.02 -28.40
N LEU A 2 32.17 8.25 -28.90
CA LEU A 2 30.86 8.83 -29.15
C LEU A 2 30.16 8.00 -30.24
N PHE A 3 29.05 7.33 -29.88
CA PHE A 3 28.18 6.64 -30.83
C PHE A 3 27.62 7.71 -31.78
N ARG A 4 28.00 7.66 -33.04
CA ARG A 4 27.39 8.46 -34.12
C ARG A 4 26.73 7.48 -35.06
N SER A 5 25.42 7.40 -34.99
CA SER A 5 24.63 6.75 -36.04
C SER A 5 24.35 7.73 -37.16
N ALA A 6 24.37 7.24 -38.41
CA ALA A 6 24.04 7.98 -39.62
C ALA A 6 22.75 7.40 -40.27
N GLY A 7 22.02 6.56 -39.56
CA GLY A 7 20.82 5.87 -40.00
C GLY A 7 19.52 6.56 -39.67
N THR A 8 18.40 5.92 -40.02
CA THR A 8 17.07 6.32 -39.58
C THR A 8 16.88 5.98 -38.08
N THR A 9 15.88 6.55 -37.42
CA THR A 9 15.53 6.24 -36.04
C THR A 9 15.27 4.75 -35.84
N GLU A 10 14.65 4.09 -36.81
CA GLU A 10 14.38 2.65 -36.80
C GLU A 10 15.67 1.83 -36.82
N GLU A 11 16.63 2.22 -37.65
CA GLU A 11 17.94 1.55 -37.77
C GLU A 11 18.75 1.73 -36.48
N GLU A 12 18.71 2.92 -35.90
CA GLU A 12 19.34 3.22 -34.60
C GLU A 12 18.73 2.39 -33.50
N PHE A 13 17.40 2.34 -33.40
CA PHE A 13 16.67 1.54 -32.43
C PHE A 13 17.01 0.05 -32.57
N ALA A 14 16.98 -0.48 -33.81
CA ALA A 14 17.33 -1.88 -34.06
C ALA A 14 18.77 -2.20 -33.65
N THR A 15 19.70 -1.26 -33.85
CA THR A 15 21.10 -1.43 -33.44
C THR A 15 21.25 -1.47 -31.92
N LEU A 16 20.54 -0.58 -31.20
CA LEU A 16 20.56 -0.56 -29.74
C LEU A 16 19.92 -1.83 -29.16
N MET A 17 18.80 -2.26 -29.71
CA MET A 17 18.15 -3.51 -29.28
C MET A 17 19.03 -4.73 -29.50
N ALA A 18 19.80 -4.78 -30.61
CA ALA A 18 20.73 -5.86 -30.86
C ALA A 18 21.85 -5.90 -29.80
N ILE A 19 22.33 -4.74 -29.32
CA ILE A 19 23.32 -4.66 -28.24
C ILE A 19 22.74 -5.20 -26.93
N PHE A 20 21.54 -4.74 -26.54
CA PHE A 20 20.92 -5.22 -25.30
C PHE A 20 20.64 -6.73 -25.33
N ASN A 21 20.15 -7.24 -26.47
CA ASN A 21 19.94 -8.67 -26.63
C ASN A 21 21.25 -9.48 -26.57
N ALA A 22 22.35 -8.93 -27.09
CA ALA A 22 23.65 -9.60 -27.01
C ALA A 22 24.21 -9.67 -25.59
N GLU A 23 23.84 -8.71 -24.74
CA GLU A 23 24.21 -8.64 -23.32
C GLU A 23 23.16 -9.28 -22.39
N ASP A 24 22.18 -10.00 -22.96
CA ASP A 24 21.08 -10.66 -22.23
C ASP A 24 20.30 -9.69 -21.33
N GLN A 25 20.13 -8.43 -21.79
CA GLN A 25 19.42 -7.39 -21.07
C GLN A 25 17.96 -7.29 -21.53
N GLU A 26 17.03 -7.29 -20.60
CA GLU A 26 15.62 -7.00 -20.88
C GLU A 26 15.39 -5.50 -21.07
N VAL A 27 14.60 -5.15 -22.09
CA VAL A 27 14.23 -3.75 -22.37
C VAL A 27 12.73 -3.59 -22.26
N TYR A 28 12.29 -2.73 -21.37
CA TYR A 28 10.89 -2.37 -21.16
C TYR A 28 10.61 -0.99 -21.74
N ILE A 29 9.51 -0.87 -22.50
CA ILE A 29 9.06 0.41 -23.07
C ILE A 29 7.69 0.73 -22.49
N ALA A 30 7.61 1.84 -21.72
CA ALA A 30 6.36 2.41 -21.28
C ALA A 30 5.92 3.49 -22.25
N ASP A 31 4.79 3.26 -22.92
CA ASP A 31 4.21 4.20 -23.88
C ASP A 31 3.23 5.15 -23.16
N TYR A 32 3.35 6.45 -23.48
CA TYR A 32 2.51 7.50 -22.92
C TYR A 32 1.57 8.14 -23.96
N GLU A 33 1.25 7.43 -25.05
CA GLU A 33 0.35 7.90 -26.10
C GLU A 33 -1.00 8.40 -25.55
N HIS A 34 -1.48 7.79 -24.48
CA HIS A 34 -2.70 8.18 -23.77
C HIS A 34 -2.68 9.62 -23.22
N LEU A 35 -1.53 10.26 -23.15
CA LEU A 35 -1.38 11.68 -22.75
C LEU A 35 -1.54 12.66 -23.92
N GLY A 36 -1.80 12.17 -25.14
CA GLY A 36 -1.97 12.97 -26.34
C GLY A 36 -0.66 13.50 -26.91
N VAL A 37 0.47 12.96 -26.50
CA VAL A 37 1.81 13.25 -27.03
C VAL A 37 2.54 11.93 -27.29
N TYR A 38 3.35 11.88 -28.34
CA TYR A 38 4.24 10.74 -28.59
C TYR A 38 5.42 10.82 -27.62
N ALA A 39 5.33 10.09 -26.53
CA ALA A 39 6.40 9.98 -25.56
C ALA A 39 6.48 8.53 -25.05
N CYS A 40 7.68 8.03 -24.84
CA CYS A 40 7.91 6.76 -24.19
C CYS A 40 9.03 6.85 -23.17
N ARG A 41 9.04 5.94 -22.21
CA ARG A 41 10.15 5.72 -21.29
C ARG A 41 10.73 4.33 -21.57
N ILE A 42 12.03 4.28 -21.80
CA ILE A 42 12.76 3.01 -21.96
C ILE A 42 13.44 2.72 -20.62
N ILE A 43 13.24 1.51 -20.12
CA ILE A 43 13.81 1.02 -18.87
C ILE A 43 14.58 -0.25 -19.19
N VAL A 44 15.86 -0.24 -18.84
CA VAL A 44 16.74 -1.41 -18.87
C VAL A 44 17.18 -1.65 -17.44
N PRO A 45 16.68 -2.69 -16.74
CA PRO A 45 17.02 -2.97 -15.35
C PRO A 45 18.53 -3.05 -15.15
N GLY A 46 19.04 -2.40 -14.10
CA GLY A 46 20.47 -2.32 -13.83
C GLY A 46 21.29 -1.36 -14.70
N MET A 47 20.70 -0.80 -15.77
CA MET A 47 21.36 0.18 -16.65
C MET A 47 20.72 1.57 -16.62
N SER A 48 19.40 1.62 -16.64
CA SER A 48 18.65 2.89 -16.62
C SER A 48 18.40 3.41 -15.21
N ASP A 49 18.76 2.65 -14.20
CA ASP A 49 18.71 3.09 -12.81
C ASP A 49 19.93 4.00 -12.55
N ILE A 50 19.65 5.28 -12.39
CA ILE A 50 20.68 6.30 -12.12
C ILE A 50 21.23 6.15 -10.70
N TYR A 51 20.46 5.50 -9.81
CA TYR A 51 20.82 5.23 -8.43
C TYR A 51 20.71 3.74 -8.14
N PRO A 52 21.53 3.19 -7.23
CA PRO A 52 21.35 1.84 -6.71
C PRO A 52 19.91 1.65 -6.20
N ALA A 53 19.36 0.45 -6.36
CA ALA A 53 17.98 0.16 -5.94
C ALA A 53 17.77 0.48 -4.44
N GLU A 54 18.78 0.26 -3.62
CA GLU A 54 18.79 0.57 -2.19
C GLU A 54 18.67 2.08 -1.92
N ASP A 55 19.32 2.91 -2.72
CA ASP A 55 19.22 4.38 -2.60
C ASP A 55 17.87 4.89 -3.07
N LEU A 56 17.30 4.29 -4.13
CA LEU A 56 15.95 4.62 -4.61
C LEU A 56 14.89 4.25 -3.57
N TRP A 57 15.09 3.17 -2.84
CA TRP A 57 14.22 2.76 -1.76
C TRP A 57 14.17 3.81 -0.64
N LEU A 58 15.33 4.31 -0.21
CA LEU A 58 15.41 5.38 0.78
C LEU A 58 14.87 6.72 0.25
N ALA A 59 15.14 7.04 -1.02
CA ALA A 59 14.71 8.29 -1.65
C ALA A 59 13.20 8.33 -1.95
N ASN A 60 12.55 7.19 -2.15
CA ASN A 60 11.12 7.09 -2.43
C ASN A 60 10.23 7.13 -1.19
N ASN A 61 10.76 7.37 0.00
CA ASN A 61 10.04 7.24 1.26
C ASN A 61 9.29 5.89 1.42
N SER A 62 9.74 4.87 0.70
CA SER A 62 9.19 3.51 0.82
C SER A 62 9.69 2.84 2.10
N MET A 63 9.56 3.53 3.22
CA MET A 63 10.00 3.05 4.53
C MET A 63 9.28 1.75 4.92
N GLY A 64 8.11 1.50 4.35
CA GLY A 64 7.34 0.28 4.55
C GLY A 64 7.49 -0.79 3.46
N ALA A 65 8.51 -0.73 2.59
CA ALA A 65 8.67 -1.73 1.53
C ALA A 65 8.84 -3.15 2.07
N HIS A 66 9.49 -3.32 3.22
CA HIS A 66 9.63 -4.60 3.91
C HIS A 66 8.30 -5.15 4.45
N LEU A 67 7.29 -4.29 4.69
CA LEU A 67 5.94 -4.68 5.09
C LEU A 67 5.05 -5.06 3.90
N ARG A 68 5.51 -4.79 2.67
CA ARG A 68 4.67 -4.89 1.47
C ARG A 68 4.11 -6.28 1.25
N GLU A 69 4.95 -7.30 1.30
CA GLU A 69 4.54 -8.68 1.10
C GLU A 69 3.54 -9.12 2.18
N THR A 70 3.86 -8.83 3.43
CA THR A 70 3.03 -9.14 4.59
C THR A 70 1.64 -8.49 4.50
N LEU A 71 1.59 -7.18 4.24
CA LEU A 71 0.33 -6.44 4.18
C LEU A 71 -0.53 -6.82 2.97
N LEU A 72 0.07 -7.13 1.83
CA LEU A 72 -0.68 -7.60 0.66
C LEU A 72 -1.26 -9.00 0.83
N ALA A 73 -0.62 -9.83 1.64
CA ALA A 73 -1.09 -11.19 1.94
C ALA A 73 -2.20 -11.21 3.01
N LEU A 74 -2.38 -10.16 3.81
CA LEU A 74 -3.33 -10.09 4.93
C LEU A 74 -4.75 -10.62 4.61
N PRO A 75 -5.39 -10.24 3.48
CA PRO A 75 -6.76 -10.67 3.20
C PRO A 75 -6.95 -12.19 3.05
N GLY A 76 -5.88 -12.93 2.85
CA GLY A 76 -5.91 -14.40 2.71
C GLY A 76 -5.02 -15.12 3.71
N SER A 77 -4.51 -14.40 4.71
CA SER A 77 -3.61 -15.00 5.71
C SER A 77 -4.37 -15.91 6.68
N GLU A 78 -3.72 -17.01 7.06
CA GLU A 78 -4.15 -17.89 8.15
C GLU A 78 -3.43 -17.51 9.46
N TRP A 79 -3.34 -16.24 9.75
CA TRP A 79 -2.66 -15.70 10.92
C TRP A 79 -3.42 -16.04 12.20
N ASP A 80 -2.68 -16.26 13.25
CA ASP A 80 -3.26 -16.33 14.59
C ASP A 80 -3.45 -14.92 15.19
N LYS A 81 -4.04 -14.85 16.37
CA LYS A 81 -4.36 -13.58 17.03
C LYS A 81 -3.10 -12.78 17.38
N GLU A 82 -2.04 -13.46 17.73
CA GLU A 82 -0.78 -12.84 18.12
C GLU A 82 -0.06 -12.20 16.93
N ASP A 83 -0.14 -12.80 15.75
CA ASP A 83 0.45 -12.24 14.52
C ASP A 83 -0.12 -10.86 14.18
N TYR A 84 -1.46 -10.70 14.30
CA TYR A 84 -2.11 -9.40 14.06
C TYR A 84 -1.67 -8.33 15.07
N LEU A 85 -1.55 -8.68 16.34
CA LEU A 85 -1.13 -7.75 17.38
C LEU A 85 0.36 -7.40 17.26
N ASN A 86 1.20 -8.36 16.86
CA ASN A 86 2.61 -8.14 16.58
C ASN A 86 2.81 -7.17 15.42
N LEU A 87 1.97 -7.21 14.39
CA LEU A 87 2.05 -6.25 13.30
C LEU A 87 1.69 -4.83 13.77
N ILE A 88 0.73 -4.66 14.68
CA ILE A 88 0.45 -3.34 15.28
C ILE A 88 1.68 -2.84 16.04
N ALA A 89 2.26 -3.69 16.89
CA ALA A 89 3.44 -3.35 17.66
C ALA A 89 4.63 -2.96 16.76
N GLN A 90 4.82 -3.68 15.65
CA GLN A 90 5.85 -3.36 14.66
C GLN A 90 5.62 -1.98 14.03
N LEU A 91 4.37 -1.66 13.60
CA LEU A 91 4.03 -0.36 13.02
C LEU A 91 4.28 0.79 14.01
N ASP A 92 4.02 0.56 15.30
CA ASP A 92 4.26 1.52 16.37
C ASP A 92 5.76 1.70 16.66
N GLU A 93 6.52 0.61 16.73
CA GLU A 93 7.96 0.62 16.99
C GLU A 93 8.74 1.32 15.85
N GLU A 94 8.31 1.11 14.61
CA GLU A 94 8.88 1.78 13.43
C GLU A 94 8.51 3.27 13.37
N GLY A 95 7.56 3.73 14.18
CA GLY A 95 7.18 5.14 14.32
C GLY A 95 6.45 5.69 13.09
N HIS A 96 5.71 4.86 12.38
CA HIS A 96 4.90 5.32 11.26
C HIS A 96 3.72 6.19 11.72
N ASP A 97 3.52 7.31 11.03
CA ASP A 97 2.41 8.22 11.29
C ASP A 97 1.07 7.57 10.90
N ASP A 98 0.13 7.50 11.85
CA ASP A 98 -1.18 6.89 11.70
C ASP A 98 -2.05 7.53 10.61
N PHE A 99 -1.77 8.78 10.24
CA PHE A 99 -2.40 9.48 9.11
C PHE A 99 -1.85 9.06 7.75
N THR A 100 -0.67 8.42 7.69
CA THR A 100 -0.07 7.95 6.45
C THR A 100 -0.96 6.91 5.79
N ARG A 101 -1.18 7.05 4.48
CA ARG A 101 -1.91 6.05 3.72
C ARG A 101 -1.05 4.80 3.53
N VAL A 102 -1.64 3.64 3.79
CA VAL A 102 -0.94 2.35 3.65
C VAL A 102 -0.36 2.18 2.24
N ARG A 103 -1.08 2.63 1.20
CA ARG A 103 -0.55 2.59 -0.18
C ARG A 103 0.71 3.43 -0.37
N GLU A 104 0.83 4.56 0.32
CA GLU A 104 2.00 5.45 0.27
C GLU A 104 3.17 4.82 1.01
N LEU A 105 2.90 4.24 2.19
CA LEU A 105 3.90 3.48 2.94
C LEU A 105 4.48 2.32 2.11
N LEU A 106 3.63 1.60 1.38
CA LEU A 106 4.03 0.42 0.60
C LEU A 106 4.48 0.74 -0.83
N GLY A 107 4.39 1.98 -1.28
CA GLY A 107 4.68 2.35 -2.66
C GLY A 107 3.72 1.70 -3.67
N LEU A 108 2.41 1.62 -3.34
CA LEU A 108 1.40 1.01 -4.22
C LEU A 108 0.71 2.05 -5.10
N ALA A 109 0.69 1.80 -6.41
CA ALA A 109 -0.16 2.53 -7.34
C ALA A 109 -1.56 1.88 -7.36
N THR A 110 -2.54 2.52 -6.70
CA THR A 110 -3.92 2.01 -6.63
C THR A 110 -4.90 3.00 -7.25
N GLY A 111 -5.91 2.50 -7.96
CA GLY A 111 -7.03 3.31 -8.44
C GLY A 111 -7.92 3.81 -7.29
N LYS A 112 -8.71 4.86 -7.57
CA LYS A 112 -9.62 5.49 -6.57
C LYS A 112 -10.70 4.56 -6.06
N ASP A 113 -11.06 3.54 -6.84
CA ASP A 113 -12.08 2.55 -6.50
C ASP A 113 -11.55 1.41 -5.62
N ASN A 114 -10.24 1.41 -5.34
CA ASN A 114 -9.60 0.41 -4.49
C ASN A 114 -9.63 0.86 -3.03
N GLY A 115 -10.00 -0.05 -2.11
CA GLY A 115 -10.03 0.22 -0.66
C GLY A 115 -8.69 0.72 -0.08
N TRP A 116 -7.57 0.28 -0.65
CA TRP A 116 -6.23 0.75 -0.28
C TRP A 116 -5.98 2.23 -0.57
N TYR A 117 -6.79 2.84 -1.45
CA TYR A 117 -6.59 4.23 -1.86
C TYR A 117 -6.70 5.21 -0.69
N THR A 118 -7.63 4.97 0.22
CA THR A 118 -7.90 5.84 1.37
C THR A 118 -7.54 5.22 2.72
N LEU A 119 -7.14 3.94 2.75
CA LEU A 119 -6.78 3.23 3.98
C LEU A 119 -5.56 3.88 4.63
N ARG A 120 -5.71 4.32 5.87
CA ARG A 120 -4.63 4.86 6.70
C ARG A 120 -4.13 3.82 7.71
N ILE A 121 -2.92 4.04 8.22
CA ILE A 121 -2.30 3.14 9.21
C ILE A 121 -3.18 3.00 10.46
N GLY A 122 -3.70 4.09 11.01
CA GLY A 122 -4.59 4.02 12.18
C GLY A 122 -5.86 3.20 11.92
N GLU A 123 -6.44 3.29 10.72
CA GLU A 123 -7.58 2.44 10.33
C GLU A 123 -7.17 0.97 10.15
N LEU A 124 -5.98 0.71 9.59
CA LEU A 124 -5.44 -0.64 9.53
C LEU A 124 -5.26 -1.24 10.93
N LYS A 125 -4.75 -0.47 11.89
CA LYS A 125 -4.61 -0.90 13.29
C LYS A 125 -5.95 -1.27 13.92
N ALA A 126 -7.05 -0.54 13.61
CA ALA A 126 -8.39 -0.91 14.07
C ALA A 126 -8.79 -2.31 13.58
N MET A 127 -8.53 -2.63 12.32
CA MET A 127 -8.83 -3.93 11.74
C MET A 127 -7.94 -5.05 12.31
N LEU A 128 -6.65 -4.77 12.50
CA LEU A 128 -5.69 -5.71 13.07
C LEU A 128 -6.02 -6.02 14.54
N ALA A 129 -6.34 -5.01 15.35
CA ALA A 129 -6.73 -5.20 16.74
C ALA A 129 -8.01 -6.04 16.87
N LEU A 130 -8.99 -5.78 16.00
CA LEU A 130 -10.22 -6.59 15.93
C LEU A 130 -9.92 -8.05 15.56
N ALA A 131 -9.08 -8.30 14.57
CA ALA A 131 -8.67 -9.64 14.15
C ALA A 131 -7.86 -10.35 15.24
N GLY A 132 -6.98 -9.62 15.95
CA GLY A 132 -6.21 -10.11 17.09
C GLY A 132 -7.05 -10.35 18.35
N GLY A 133 -8.30 -9.84 18.36
CA GLY A 133 -9.23 -10.02 19.50
C GLY A 133 -8.93 -9.10 20.68
N ASP A 134 -8.10 -8.07 20.51
CA ASP A 134 -7.91 -6.99 21.47
C ASP A 134 -9.01 -5.94 21.27
N LEU A 135 -10.14 -6.14 21.99
CA LEU A 135 -11.33 -5.32 21.82
C LEU A 135 -11.14 -3.88 22.32
N ASP A 136 -10.28 -3.67 23.29
CA ASP A 136 -9.98 -2.34 23.82
C ASP A 136 -9.19 -1.51 22.81
N GLN A 137 -8.13 -2.09 22.24
CA GLN A 137 -7.40 -1.46 21.15
C GLN A 137 -8.29 -1.27 19.91
N ALA A 138 -9.10 -2.27 19.55
CA ALA A 138 -10.02 -2.18 18.43
C ALA A 138 -11.01 -1.02 18.60
N LEU A 139 -11.54 -0.79 19.81
CA LEU A 139 -12.42 0.35 20.10
C LEU A 139 -11.66 1.67 19.96
N ALA A 140 -10.50 1.80 20.58
CA ALA A 140 -9.71 3.03 20.55
C ALA A 140 -9.35 3.43 19.11
N TRP A 141 -8.87 2.49 18.29
CA TRP A 141 -8.54 2.74 16.88
C TRP A 141 -9.79 2.95 15.99
N THR A 142 -10.94 2.35 16.34
CA THR A 142 -12.21 2.61 15.67
C THR A 142 -12.68 4.05 15.91
N GLU A 143 -12.56 4.54 17.14
CA GLU A 143 -12.88 5.92 17.50
C GLU A 143 -11.95 6.90 16.76
N TRP A 144 -10.65 6.66 16.79
CA TRP A 144 -9.68 7.42 16.00
C TRP A 144 -10.05 7.47 14.52
N THR A 145 -10.40 6.31 13.95
CA THR A 145 -10.79 6.17 12.55
C THR A 145 -12.03 7.00 12.22
N MET A 146 -13.03 6.99 13.09
CA MET A 146 -14.24 7.78 12.89
C MET A 146 -13.99 9.28 13.05
N GLU A 147 -13.14 9.68 13.98
CA GLU A 147 -12.81 11.08 14.19
C GLU A 147 -12.05 11.67 12.98
N PHE A 148 -11.05 10.98 12.47
CA PHE A 148 -10.10 11.54 11.50
C PHE A 148 -10.34 11.12 10.04
N ASN A 149 -11.09 10.04 9.78
CA ASN A 149 -11.29 9.51 8.42
C ASN A 149 -12.73 9.61 7.91
N ALA A 150 -13.70 9.96 8.74
CA ALA A 150 -15.12 9.98 8.35
C ALA A 150 -15.40 10.85 7.11
N SER A 151 -14.64 11.92 6.90
CA SER A 151 -14.80 12.83 5.75
C SER A 151 -14.45 12.21 4.39
N VAL A 152 -13.69 11.11 4.37
CA VAL A 152 -13.27 10.42 3.14
C VAL A 152 -14.00 9.08 2.93
N PHE A 153 -14.91 8.71 3.83
CA PHE A 153 -15.64 7.46 3.78
C PHE A 153 -16.84 7.51 2.85
N SER A 154 -17.13 6.39 2.19
CA SER A 154 -18.46 6.14 1.65
C SER A 154 -19.47 5.99 2.80
N ALA A 155 -20.76 6.16 2.48
CA ALA A 155 -21.82 5.96 3.47
C ALA A 155 -21.80 4.55 4.09
N GLU A 156 -21.49 3.54 3.27
CA GLU A 156 -21.39 2.14 3.71
C GLU A 156 -20.23 1.94 4.69
N ARG A 157 -19.03 2.49 4.37
CA ARG A 157 -17.85 2.41 5.24
C ARG A 157 -18.08 3.14 6.57
N ALA A 158 -18.71 4.33 6.52
CA ALA A 158 -19.08 5.05 7.73
C ALA A 158 -20.08 4.26 8.59
N ASN A 159 -21.08 3.62 7.98
CA ASN A 159 -22.03 2.78 8.69
C ASN A 159 -21.35 1.54 9.31
N TYR A 160 -20.44 0.90 8.59
CA TYR A 160 -19.66 -0.22 9.11
C TYR A 160 -18.96 0.17 10.42
N TYR A 161 -18.21 1.29 10.43
CA TYR A 161 -17.50 1.72 11.64
C TYR A 161 -18.42 2.13 12.79
N ARG A 162 -19.58 2.75 12.51
CA ARG A 162 -20.59 3.03 13.56
C ARG A 162 -21.12 1.75 14.18
N CYS A 163 -21.45 0.75 13.35
CA CYS A 163 -21.91 -0.55 13.84
C CYS A 163 -20.81 -1.24 14.66
N LEU A 164 -19.58 -1.23 14.15
CA LEU A 164 -18.42 -1.81 14.83
C LEU A 164 -18.20 -1.16 16.20
N GLN A 165 -18.15 0.18 16.26
CA GLN A 165 -18.01 0.92 17.52
C GLN A 165 -19.11 0.54 18.52
N THR A 166 -20.36 0.48 18.06
CA THR A 166 -21.50 0.09 18.92
C THR A 166 -21.33 -1.33 19.46
N LEU A 167 -20.92 -2.27 18.61
CA LEU A 167 -20.69 -3.66 19.03
C LEU A 167 -19.52 -3.78 20.01
N LEU A 168 -18.44 -3.04 19.81
CA LEU A 168 -17.29 -3.01 20.70
C LEU A 168 -17.66 -2.43 22.07
N LEU A 169 -18.40 -1.32 22.12
CA LEU A 169 -18.91 -0.74 23.37
C LEU A 169 -19.82 -1.74 24.10
N LEU A 170 -20.77 -2.36 23.39
CA LEU A 170 -21.62 -3.39 23.98
C LEU A 170 -20.81 -4.61 24.47
N SER A 171 -19.66 -4.89 23.85
CA SER A 171 -18.81 -6.00 24.29
C SER A 171 -18.14 -5.76 25.64
N GLN A 172 -18.02 -4.52 26.07
CA GLN A 172 -17.41 -4.14 27.33
C GLN A 172 -18.42 -4.07 28.51
N GLU A 173 -19.72 -4.16 28.24
CA GLU A 173 -20.73 -4.17 29.28
C GLU A 173 -20.70 -5.51 30.04
N GLU A 174 -20.52 -5.45 31.37
CA GLU A 174 -20.40 -6.64 32.24
C GLU A 174 -21.71 -7.43 32.37
N GLU A 175 -22.87 -6.76 32.26
CA GLU A 175 -24.19 -7.38 32.38
C GLU A 175 -24.95 -7.39 31.04
N ARG A 176 -24.64 -8.37 30.18
CA ARG A 176 -25.41 -8.56 28.95
C ARG A 176 -26.68 -9.37 29.17
N GLN A 177 -27.81 -8.74 29.00
CA GLN A 177 -29.06 -9.46 28.78
C GLN A 177 -29.33 -9.55 27.29
N PRO A 178 -29.17 -10.73 26.65
CA PRO A 178 -29.30 -10.88 25.20
C PRO A 178 -30.62 -10.39 24.61
N LEU A 179 -31.69 -10.35 25.44
CA LEU A 179 -33.03 -9.92 25.05
C LEU A 179 -33.22 -8.39 25.01
N GLN A 180 -32.27 -7.60 25.47
CA GLN A 180 -32.35 -6.13 25.40
C GLN A 180 -32.00 -5.58 24.05
N TYR A 181 -31.43 -6.38 23.15
CA TYR A 181 -30.92 -5.98 21.85
C TYR A 181 -31.73 -6.56 20.65
N LEU A 182 -32.83 -7.24 20.95
CA LEU A 182 -33.82 -7.72 19.97
C LEU A 182 -35.06 -6.81 19.95
#